data_6f25099ac45548be591af83c55fd5e8b
#
_entry.id   6f25099ac45548be591af83c55fd5e8b
#
_cell.length_a   1.000
_cell.length_b   1.000
_cell.length_c   1.000
_cell.angle_alpha   90.00
_cell.angle_beta   90.00
_cell.angle_gamma   90.00
#
_symmetry.space_group_name_H-M   'P 1'
#
loop_
_entity.id
_entity.type
_entity.pdbx_description
1 polymer ?
#
loop_
_entity_poly.entity_id
_entity_poly.type
_entity_poly.pdbx_seq_one_letter_code
_entity_poly.pdbx_strand_id
1 'polypeptide(L)'
;MAYNPKILQKPKEGEEITIKDNKLHVPNHPIIPFIEGDGIGSDITPAMIKVVDSAVQKAYKGGKKIAWYEVFVGEKCYQKFKDHKELSPEEQWLLPDTIEAINHYKVSIKGPLTTPIGEGFRSLNVALRQKMDLYVCLRPVRWYGSPSPVKEPEKVDMVIFRENSEDIYAGIEWQEGSAEAKKLIHFLQNELKVKKIRFPESSGIGVKPISKEGTERLVRKAIEYAIDNDKPSVTFVHKGNIMKYTEGAFMKWGYALAQKEFNAQVIDKGPWCSLKNPKTGKEIIIKDMIADAFLQQILLRPSEYSVIATMNLNGDYISDALAAMVGGIGIAPGANLNDTVGMFEATHGTAPKYAGLDKVNPGSIILSAEMMLRHMGWVEAADLIVSAMEKAIKSKKVTYDFARLMDGAKEVKCSEFASVMIENM
;
A
#
# COMPACT_ATOMS: atom_id res chain seq x y z
N MET A 1 -11.04 10.82 21.96
CA MET A 1 -11.51 10.02 23.12
C MET A 1 -10.36 9.16 23.59
N ALA A 2 -10.28 8.84 24.87
CA ALA A 2 -9.24 7.93 25.38
C ALA A 2 -9.48 6.52 24.82
N TYR A 3 -8.43 5.85 24.36
CA TYR A 3 -8.48 4.45 23.96
C TYR A 3 -8.87 3.56 25.15
N ASN A 4 -9.96 2.83 25.02
CA ASN A 4 -10.48 1.96 26.08
C ASN A 4 -10.93 0.61 25.51
N PRO A 5 -9.96 -0.29 25.20
CA PRO A 5 -10.25 -1.57 24.60
C PRO A 5 -11.10 -2.44 25.54
N LYS A 6 -11.99 -3.24 24.96
CA LYS A 6 -12.86 -4.17 25.69
C LYS A 6 -12.20 -5.52 25.90
N ILE A 7 -11.37 -5.95 24.95
CA ILE A 7 -10.77 -7.30 24.91
C ILE A 7 -9.25 -7.22 24.97
N LEU A 8 -8.63 -6.27 24.24
CA LEU A 8 -7.19 -6.10 24.25
C LEU A 8 -6.71 -5.41 25.52
N GLN A 9 -5.52 -5.81 26.00
CA GLN A 9 -4.87 -5.10 27.10
C GLN A 9 -4.06 -3.94 26.55
N LYS A 10 -4.18 -2.77 27.18
CA LYS A 10 -3.35 -1.61 26.82
C LYS A 10 -1.85 -1.93 26.99
N PRO A 11 -0.98 -1.35 26.16
CA PRO A 11 0.47 -1.44 26.39
C PRO A 11 0.83 -0.92 27.78
N LYS A 12 1.79 -1.59 28.43
CA LYS A 12 2.30 -1.17 29.75
C LYS A 12 3.33 -0.07 29.66
N GLU A 13 3.94 0.10 28.50
CA GLU A 13 5.03 1.05 28.20
C GLU A 13 4.73 1.81 26.92
N GLY A 14 5.43 2.92 26.74
CA GLY A 14 5.34 3.75 25.54
C GLY A 14 4.37 4.91 25.68
N GLU A 15 4.40 5.75 24.68
CA GLU A 15 3.68 7.01 24.61
C GLU A 15 2.86 7.07 23.29
N GLU A 16 1.80 7.87 23.30
CA GLU A 16 0.91 8.02 22.15
C GLU A 16 1.51 9.00 21.14
N ILE A 17 1.43 8.65 19.84
CA ILE A 17 1.66 9.59 18.75
C ILE A 17 0.46 10.55 18.68
N THR A 18 0.70 11.85 18.64
CA THR A 18 -0.35 12.85 18.55
C THR A 18 -0.25 13.68 17.28
N ILE A 19 -1.35 14.34 16.92
CA ILE A 19 -1.39 15.27 15.78
C ILE A 19 -1.64 16.67 16.30
N LYS A 20 -0.76 17.63 15.95
CA LYS A 20 -0.92 19.05 16.21
C LYS A 20 -0.60 19.81 14.92
N ASP A 21 -1.41 20.78 14.58
CA ASP A 21 -1.22 21.59 13.37
C ASP A 21 -1.04 20.73 12.09
N ASN A 22 -1.82 19.67 11.96
CA ASN A 22 -1.76 18.66 10.88
C ASN A 22 -0.39 17.95 10.74
N LYS A 23 0.41 17.92 11.80
CA LYS A 23 1.71 17.22 11.84
C LYS A 23 1.72 16.16 12.93
N LEU A 24 2.38 15.04 12.64
CA LEU A 24 2.65 13.99 13.61
C LEU A 24 3.68 14.50 14.62
N HIS A 25 3.36 14.34 15.90
CA HIS A 25 4.28 14.49 17.02
C HIS A 25 4.60 13.11 17.57
N VAL A 26 5.77 12.62 17.23
CA VAL A 26 6.23 11.26 17.58
C VAL A 26 7.15 11.34 18.80
N PRO A 27 6.78 10.71 19.92
CA PRO A 27 7.64 10.67 21.12
C PRO A 27 8.85 9.76 20.88
N ASN A 28 9.80 9.76 21.83
CA ASN A 28 10.98 8.91 21.74
C ASN A 28 10.68 7.42 21.99
N HIS A 29 9.53 7.11 22.57
CA HIS A 29 9.09 5.75 22.84
C HIS A 29 7.63 5.55 22.41
N PRO A 30 7.32 5.66 21.08
CA PRO A 30 5.96 5.56 20.60
C PRO A 30 5.42 4.14 20.73
N ILE A 31 4.12 4.01 21.01
CA ILE A 31 3.38 2.76 20.89
C ILE A 31 3.00 2.59 19.43
N ILE A 32 3.41 1.46 18.85
CA ILE A 32 3.09 1.10 17.45
C ILE A 32 2.29 -0.21 17.44
N PRO A 33 0.99 -0.16 17.15
CA PRO A 33 0.21 -1.36 16.88
C PRO A 33 0.78 -2.14 15.70
N PHE A 34 0.90 -3.46 15.86
CA PHE A 34 1.25 -4.33 14.75
C PHE A 34 0.34 -5.54 14.65
N ILE A 35 0.08 -5.99 13.44
CA ILE A 35 -0.61 -7.24 13.13
C ILE A 35 0.44 -8.19 12.56
N GLU A 36 0.70 -9.32 13.25
CA GLU A 36 1.68 -10.31 12.78
C GLU A 36 1.36 -10.79 11.36
N GLY A 37 0.07 -11.00 11.07
CA GLY A 37 -0.41 -11.52 9.81
C GLY A 37 -0.56 -13.05 9.82
N ASP A 38 -1.11 -13.56 8.73
CA ASP A 38 -1.37 -14.98 8.52
C ASP A 38 -0.28 -15.63 7.66
N GLY A 39 -0.25 -16.96 7.65
CA GLY A 39 0.71 -17.71 6.85
C GLY A 39 2.15 -17.34 7.14
N ILE A 40 2.87 -16.82 6.15
CA ILE A 40 4.27 -16.38 6.31
C ILE A 40 4.43 -15.14 7.22
N GLY A 41 3.34 -14.54 7.67
CA GLY A 41 3.39 -13.42 8.63
C GLY A 41 4.16 -13.76 9.89
N SER A 42 4.04 -15.01 10.40
CA SER A 42 4.77 -15.53 11.55
C SER A 42 6.30 -15.61 11.34
N ASP A 43 6.77 -15.69 10.09
CA ASP A 43 8.20 -15.71 9.77
C ASP A 43 8.75 -14.29 9.56
N ILE A 44 8.04 -13.47 8.75
CA ILE A 44 8.55 -12.17 8.30
C ILE A 44 8.39 -11.05 9.33
N THR A 45 7.33 -11.08 10.17
CA THR A 45 7.09 -10.00 11.14
C THR A 45 8.12 -9.98 12.26
N PRO A 46 8.51 -11.11 12.90
CA PRO A 46 9.63 -11.12 13.84
C PRO A 46 10.96 -10.68 13.20
N ALA A 47 11.23 -11.06 11.95
CA ALA A 47 12.39 -10.63 11.21
C ALA A 47 12.42 -9.10 11.01
N MET A 48 11.28 -8.51 10.66
CA MET A 48 11.11 -7.06 10.52
C MET A 48 11.32 -6.34 11.86
N ILE A 49 10.68 -6.77 12.94
CA ILE A 49 10.85 -6.17 14.28
C ILE A 49 12.33 -6.14 14.68
N LYS A 50 13.03 -7.26 14.50
CA LYS A 50 14.46 -7.37 14.81
C LYS A 50 15.31 -6.37 14.03
N VAL A 51 15.03 -6.20 12.73
CA VAL A 51 15.77 -5.24 11.87
C VAL A 51 15.47 -3.80 12.28
N VAL A 52 14.19 -3.47 12.51
CA VAL A 52 13.77 -2.13 12.91
C VAL A 52 14.35 -1.72 14.25
N ASP A 53 14.24 -2.59 15.26
CA ASP A 53 14.79 -2.32 16.60
C ASP A 53 16.31 -2.11 16.55
N SER A 54 17.03 -2.91 15.75
CA SER A 54 18.47 -2.76 15.55
C SER A 54 18.84 -1.44 14.86
N ALA A 55 18.07 -1.04 13.84
CA ALA A 55 18.27 0.23 13.13
C ALA A 55 18.02 1.42 14.05
N VAL A 56 16.93 1.40 14.82
CA VAL A 56 16.57 2.45 15.78
C VAL A 56 17.63 2.54 16.90
N GLN A 57 18.04 1.41 17.47
CA GLN A 57 19.07 1.36 18.50
C GLN A 57 20.39 1.96 17.99
N LYS A 58 20.79 1.60 16.76
CA LYS A 58 22.04 2.10 16.17
C LYS A 58 21.98 3.58 15.83
N ALA A 59 20.88 4.03 15.17
CA ALA A 59 20.73 5.41 14.76
C ALA A 59 20.68 6.39 15.96
N TYR A 60 19.98 6.02 17.03
CA TYR A 60 19.70 6.93 18.15
C TYR A 60 20.43 6.52 19.44
N LYS A 61 21.31 5.53 19.40
CA LYS A 61 22.16 5.12 20.55
C LYS A 61 21.36 4.84 21.84
N GLY A 62 20.15 4.27 21.69
CA GLY A 62 19.23 3.97 22.79
C GLY A 62 18.35 5.17 23.24
N GLY A 63 18.50 6.35 22.65
CA GLY A 63 17.64 7.50 22.94
C GLY A 63 16.22 7.39 22.41
N LYS A 64 15.97 6.45 21.48
CA LYS A 64 14.65 6.12 20.96
C LYS A 64 14.44 4.60 20.96
N LYS A 65 13.20 4.15 21.16
CA LYS A 65 12.78 2.75 21.04
C LYS A 65 11.31 2.68 20.65
N ILE A 66 10.85 1.56 20.10
CA ILE A 66 9.43 1.34 19.79
C ILE A 66 8.81 0.44 20.87
N ALA A 67 7.62 0.80 21.36
CA ALA A 67 6.76 -0.07 22.14
C ALA A 67 5.81 -0.79 21.18
N TRP A 68 6.16 -2.00 20.80
CA TRP A 68 5.34 -2.82 19.92
C TRP A 68 4.08 -3.29 20.61
N TYR A 69 2.92 -3.08 20.00
CA TYR A 69 1.62 -3.46 20.53
C TYR A 69 0.91 -4.42 19.57
N GLU A 70 0.91 -5.72 19.89
CA GLU A 70 0.23 -6.71 19.05
C GLU A 70 -1.29 -6.52 19.09
N VAL A 71 -1.90 -6.35 17.92
CA VAL A 71 -3.34 -6.30 17.69
C VAL A 71 -3.73 -7.35 16.65
N PHE A 72 -5.00 -7.78 16.64
CA PHE A 72 -5.38 -9.03 15.99
C PHE A 72 -6.37 -8.82 14.85
N VAL A 73 -6.03 -9.39 13.68
CA VAL A 73 -6.88 -9.55 12.49
C VAL A 73 -6.48 -10.85 11.82
N GLY A 74 -7.42 -11.49 11.11
CA GLY A 74 -7.17 -12.68 10.32
C GLY A 74 -7.30 -13.99 11.09
N GLU A 75 -6.60 -15.00 10.64
CA GLU A 75 -6.69 -16.35 11.18
C GLU A 75 -6.25 -16.42 12.64
N LYS A 76 -5.16 -15.73 13.00
CA LYS A 76 -4.68 -15.63 14.38
C LYS A 76 -5.73 -14.99 15.30
N CYS A 77 -6.44 -13.96 14.82
CA CYS A 77 -7.56 -13.35 15.54
C CYS A 77 -8.67 -14.38 15.79
N TYR A 78 -9.12 -15.04 14.72
CA TYR A 78 -10.16 -16.06 14.82
C TYR A 78 -9.80 -17.17 15.81
N GLN A 79 -8.61 -17.76 15.70
CA GLN A 79 -8.18 -18.83 16.61
C GLN A 79 -8.15 -18.40 18.07
N LYS A 80 -7.82 -17.15 18.34
CA LYS A 80 -7.74 -16.61 19.71
C LYS A 80 -9.09 -16.24 20.29
N PHE A 81 -10.04 -15.79 19.46
CA PHE A 81 -11.29 -15.17 19.92
C PHE A 81 -12.57 -15.87 19.43
N LYS A 82 -12.49 -17.00 18.73
CA LYS A 82 -13.66 -17.76 18.20
C LYS A 82 -14.67 -18.20 19.28
N ASP A 83 -14.22 -18.36 20.52
CA ASP A 83 -15.07 -18.78 21.63
C ASP A 83 -15.65 -17.58 22.43
N HIS A 84 -15.34 -16.35 22.04
CA HIS A 84 -15.90 -15.15 22.64
C HIS A 84 -17.33 -14.91 22.16
N LYS A 85 -18.29 -15.20 23.03
CA LYS A 85 -19.75 -15.12 22.74
C LYS A 85 -20.26 -13.69 22.48
N GLU A 86 -19.51 -12.68 22.91
CA GLU A 86 -19.83 -11.27 22.74
C GLU A 86 -19.45 -10.72 21.36
N LEU A 87 -18.63 -11.48 20.60
CA LEU A 87 -18.19 -11.09 19.25
C LEU A 87 -19.08 -11.74 18.19
N SER A 88 -19.47 -10.96 17.20
CA SER A 88 -20.08 -11.48 15.98
C SER A 88 -19.07 -12.31 15.16
N PRO A 89 -19.52 -13.18 14.24
CA PRO A 89 -18.62 -13.93 13.37
C PRO A 89 -17.60 -13.06 12.61
N GLU A 90 -17.98 -11.85 12.20
CA GLU A 90 -17.07 -10.91 11.56
C GLU A 90 -16.02 -10.35 12.53
N GLU A 91 -16.43 -10.00 13.75
CA GLU A 91 -15.56 -9.44 14.76
C GLU A 91 -14.54 -10.45 15.31
N GLN A 92 -14.80 -11.75 15.21
CA GLN A 92 -13.84 -12.81 15.52
C GLN A 92 -12.65 -12.84 14.53
N TRP A 93 -12.83 -12.31 13.30
CA TRP A 93 -11.77 -12.18 12.31
C TRP A 93 -11.15 -10.79 12.27
N LEU A 94 -11.89 -9.77 12.64
CA LEU A 94 -11.48 -8.37 12.65
C LEU A 94 -11.96 -7.71 13.94
N LEU A 95 -11.12 -7.77 14.96
CA LEU A 95 -11.47 -7.29 16.30
C LEU A 95 -11.72 -5.77 16.30
N PRO A 96 -12.84 -5.29 16.82
CA PRO A 96 -13.13 -3.84 16.91
C PRO A 96 -12.02 -3.06 17.62
N ASP A 97 -11.50 -3.60 18.72
CA ASP A 97 -10.38 -3.01 19.49
C ASP A 97 -9.14 -2.76 18.63
N THR A 98 -8.90 -3.60 17.59
CA THR A 98 -7.79 -3.40 16.65
C THR A 98 -7.96 -2.12 15.83
N ILE A 99 -9.17 -1.88 15.31
CA ILE A 99 -9.48 -0.66 14.56
C ILE A 99 -9.34 0.56 15.45
N GLU A 100 -9.85 0.49 16.68
CA GLU A 100 -9.72 1.56 17.66
C GLU A 100 -8.25 1.83 18.00
N ALA A 101 -7.43 0.78 18.22
CA ALA A 101 -6.00 0.92 18.50
C ALA A 101 -5.27 1.63 17.36
N ILE A 102 -5.46 1.21 16.11
CA ILE A 102 -4.80 1.82 14.95
C ILE A 102 -5.22 3.28 14.80
N ASN A 103 -6.52 3.59 14.91
CA ASN A 103 -7.01 4.96 14.86
C ASN A 103 -6.48 5.82 16.01
N HIS A 104 -6.29 5.24 17.19
CA HIS A 104 -5.81 5.98 18.37
C HIS A 104 -4.31 6.27 18.27
N TYR A 105 -3.49 5.25 18.02
CA TYR A 105 -2.03 5.37 17.97
C TYR A 105 -1.48 5.91 16.65
N LYS A 106 -2.31 6.11 15.62
CA LYS A 106 -2.02 6.80 14.35
C LYS A 106 -1.10 6.07 13.38
N VAL A 107 -0.10 5.36 13.85
CA VAL A 107 0.89 4.65 13.02
C VAL A 107 0.86 3.18 13.39
N SER A 108 0.78 2.31 12.39
CA SER A 108 0.74 0.85 12.58
C SER A 108 1.40 0.12 11.44
N ILE A 109 1.74 -1.15 11.64
CA ILE A 109 2.27 -2.03 10.58
C ILE A 109 1.60 -3.40 10.63
N LYS A 110 1.44 -4.04 9.47
CA LYS A 110 0.81 -5.36 9.39
C LYS A 110 1.50 -6.31 8.41
N GLY A 111 1.54 -7.57 8.75
CA GLY A 111 1.83 -8.68 7.85
C GLY A 111 0.66 -8.98 6.89
N PRO A 112 0.80 -9.98 6.02
CA PRO A 112 -0.23 -10.39 5.08
C PRO A 112 -1.43 -11.01 5.80
N LEU A 113 -2.64 -10.90 5.20
CA LEU A 113 -3.87 -11.45 5.77
C LEU A 113 -4.54 -12.41 4.79
N THR A 114 -5.04 -13.52 5.31
CA THR A 114 -5.90 -14.47 4.60
C THR A 114 -7.35 -13.96 4.63
N THR A 115 -8.01 -13.98 3.48
CA THR A 115 -9.45 -13.77 3.43
C THR A 115 -10.15 -15.10 3.67
N PRO A 116 -11.05 -15.20 4.67
CA PRO A 116 -11.83 -16.42 4.90
C PRO A 116 -12.63 -16.80 3.66
N ILE A 117 -12.66 -18.09 3.35
CA ILE A 117 -13.51 -18.63 2.29
C ILE A 117 -14.91 -18.83 2.88
N GLY A 118 -15.89 -18.03 2.46
CA GLY A 118 -17.27 -18.14 2.92
C GLY A 118 -18.13 -16.95 2.49
N GLU A 119 -19.45 -17.12 2.56
CA GLU A 119 -20.39 -16.03 2.29
C GLU A 119 -20.26 -14.93 3.35
N GLY A 120 -20.05 -13.68 2.92
CA GLY A 120 -20.03 -12.48 3.77
C GLY A 120 -18.67 -11.80 3.95
N PHE A 121 -17.54 -12.48 3.71
CA PHE A 121 -16.22 -11.84 3.74
C PHE A 121 -15.68 -11.60 2.34
N ARG A 122 -15.45 -10.34 1.97
CA ARG A 122 -14.79 -10.03 0.69
C ARG A 122 -13.27 -10.00 0.81
N SER A 123 -12.74 -9.22 1.73
CA SER A 123 -11.30 -9.16 2.05
C SER A 123 -11.11 -8.41 3.36
N LEU A 124 -10.32 -8.96 4.27
CA LEU A 124 -9.96 -8.28 5.53
C LEU A 124 -9.12 -7.03 5.27
N ASN A 125 -8.25 -7.06 4.25
CA ASN A 125 -7.50 -5.87 3.84
C ASN A 125 -8.43 -4.74 3.36
N VAL A 126 -9.41 -5.06 2.53
CA VAL A 126 -10.42 -4.08 2.05
C VAL A 126 -11.25 -3.56 3.22
N ALA A 127 -11.67 -4.44 4.15
CA ALA A 127 -12.42 -4.03 5.34
C ALA A 127 -11.64 -3.03 6.21
N LEU A 128 -10.35 -3.27 6.47
CA LEU A 128 -9.48 -2.34 7.20
C LEU A 128 -9.41 -0.98 6.51
N ARG A 129 -9.16 -0.97 5.19
CA ARG A 129 -9.05 0.26 4.40
C ARG A 129 -10.35 1.07 4.42
N GLN A 130 -11.49 0.42 4.25
CA GLN A 130 -12.81 1.06 4.25
C GLN A 130 -13.24 1.55 5.65
N LYS A 131 -13.11 0.70 6.69
CA LYS A 131 -13.52 1.05 8.07
C LYS A 131 -12.70 2.23 8.64
N MET A 132 -11.47 2.43 8.20
CA MET A 132 -10.61 3.53 8.64
C MET A 132 -10.46 4.64 7.60
N ASP A 133 -11.16 4.57 6.47
CA ASP A 133 -11.06 5.48 5.32
C ASP A 133 -9.60 5.76 4.89
N LEU A 134 -8.80 4.68 4.76
CA LEU A 134 -7.41 4.77 4.30
C LEU A 134 -7.40 4.90 2.77
N TYR A 135 -7.70 6.08 2.27
CA TYR A 135 -8.00 6.33 0.87
C TYR A 135 -6.79 6.37 -0.06
N VAL A 136 -5.58 6.41 0.49
CA VAL A 136 -4.32 6.32 -0.28
C VAL A 136 -3.66 4.98 -0.04
N CYS A 137 -3.48 4.18 -1.08
CA CYS A 137 -2.51 3.08 -1.06
C CYS A 137 -1.21 3.58 -1.72
N LEU A 138 -0.17 3.74 -0.93
CA LEU A 138 1.14 4.25 -1.33
C LEU A 138 2.11 3.09 -1.53
N ARG A 139 2.64 2.94 -2.75
CA ARG A 139 3.56 1.86 -3.13
C ARG A 139 4.78 2.41 -3.86
N PRO A 140 5.89 2.71 -3.17
CA PRO A 140 7.14 3.04 -3.83
C PRO A 140 7.76 1.80 -4.47
N VAL A 141 8.35 1.99 -5.65
CA VAL A 141 9.06 0.96 -6.40
C VAL A 141 10.43 1.50 -6.76
N ARG A 142 11.46 0.90 -6.18
CA ARG A 142 12.85 1.26 -6.40
C ARG A 142 13.71 0.00 -6.45
N TRP A 143 14.75 0.01 -7.26
CA TRP A 143 15.72 -1.07 -7.33
C TRP A 143 16.79 -0.97 -6.24
N TYR A 144 17.11 -2.08 -5.58
CA TYR A 144 18.07 -2.19 -4.46
C TYR A 144 19.26 -3.10 -4.81
N GLY A 145 19.54 -3.37 -6.09
CA GLY A 145 20.57 -4.32 -6.52
C GLY A 145 20.07 -5.76 -6.68
N SER A 146 18.77 -5.98 -6.59
CA SER A 146 18.09 -7.28 -6.74
C SER A 146 18.14 -7.81 -8.18
N PRO A 147 17.94 -9.11 -8.41
CA PRO A 147 17.72 -9.66 -9.74
C PRO A 147 16.55 -8.95 -10.43
N SER A 148 16.71 -8.64 -11.71
CA SER A 148 15.68 -7.93 -12.48
C SER A 148 15.59 -8.49 -13.89
N PRO A 149 14.36 -8.60 -14.46
CA PRO A 149 14.13 -8.97 -15.85
C PRO A 149 14.35 -7.82 -16.85
N VAL A 150 14.48 -6.57 -16.37
CA VAL A 150 14.68 -5.40 -17.23
C VAL A 150 16.17 -5.04 -17.36
N LYS A 151 16.53 -4.33 -18.46
CA LYS A 151 17.94 -4.03 -18.77
C LYS A 151 18.57 -2.99 -17.85
N GLU A 152 17.79 -2.00 -17.42
CA GLU A 152 18.27 -0.84 -16.64
C GLU A 152 17.35 -0.62 -15.43
N PRO A 153 17.34 -1.57 -14.46
CA PRO A 153 16.43 -1.50 -13.32
C PRO A 153 16.70 -0.30 -12.40
N GLU A 154 17.90 0.24 -12.42
CA GLU A 154 18.29 1.46 -11.69
C GLU A 154 17.55 2.72 -12.15
N LYS A 155 16.94 2.69 -13.34
CA LYS A 155 16.07 3.77 -13.84
C LYS A 155 14.63 3.68 -13.32
N VAL A 156 14.28 2.62 -12.59
CA VAL A 156 12.96 2.43 -11.99
C VAL A 156 12.96 3.08 -10.61
N ASP A 157 12.39 4.27 -10.50
CA ASP A 157 12.15 4.99 -9.24
C ASP A 157 10.78 5.67 -9.32
N MET A 158 9.73 4.92 -9.02
CA MET A 158 8.36 5.37 -9.12
C MET A 158 7.62 5.18 -7.80
N VAL A 159 6.63 6.04 -7.55
CA VAL A 159 5.75 5.93 -6.38
C VAL A 159 4.31 5.94 -6.86
N ILE A 160 3.57 4.88 -6.56
CA ILE A 160 2.18 4.74 -6.94
C ILE A 160 1.28 5.25 -5.81
N PHE A 161 0.41 6.19 -6.12
CA PHE A 161 -0.75 6.63 -5.36
C PHE A 161 -1.98 5.94 -5.96
N ARG A 162 -2.36 4.81 -5.37
CA ARG A 162 -3.54 4.03 -5.74
C ARG A 162 -4.71 4.48 -4.91
N GLU A 163 -5.81 4.85 -5.53
CA GLU A 163 -7.08 5.06 -4.84
C GLU A 163 -7.49 3.74 -4.14
N ASN A 164 -8.03 3.82 -2.94
CA ASN A 164 -8.11 2.65 -2.08
C ASN A 164 -9.51 2.39 -1.51
N SER A 165 -10.51 3.23 -1.85
CA SER A 165 -11.85 3.19 -1.25
C SER A 165 -12.98 2.90 -2.25
N GLU A 166 -12.77 3.13 -3.53
CA GLU A 166 -13.75 3.04 -4.59
C GLU A 166 -13.38 1.99 -5.65
N ASP A 167 -13.87 2.21 -6.87
CA ASP A 167 -13.67 1.35 -8.03
C ASP A 167 -14.43 0.03 -7.88
N ILE A 168 -14.09 -0.99 -8.64
CA ILE A 168 -14.67 -2.33 -8.52
C ILE A 168 -14.40 -2.97 -7.16
N TYR A 169 -13.40 -2.48 -6.42
CA TYR A 169 -13.10 -2.88 -5.05
C TYR A 169 -14.18 -2.47 -4.03
N ALA A 170 -15.11 -1.58 -4.40
CA ALA A 170 -16.34 -1.34 -3.65
C ALA A 170 -17.20 -2.61 -3.54
N GLY A 171 -16.97 -3.57 -4.43
CA GLY A 171 -17.57 -4.88 -4.39
C GLY A 171 -19.09 -4.85 -4.66
N ILE A 172 -19.54 -3.96 -5.48
CA ILE A 172 -20.96 -3.84 -5.88
C ILE A 172 -21.16 -4.74 -7.10
N GLU A 173 -21.49 -5.99 -6.86
CA GLU A 173 -21.69 -6.97 -7.95
C GLU A 173 -22.70 -8.05 -7.55
N TRP A 174 -23.29 -8.67 -8.56
CA TRP A 174 -24.27 -9.75 -8.42
C TRP A 174 -23.98 -10.88 -9.39
N GLN A 175 -24.14 -12.09 -8.91
CA GLN A 175 -23.94 -13.31 -9.66
C GLN A 175 -25.01 -13.42 -10.77
N GLU A 176 -24.61 -14.00 -11.90
CA GLU A 176 -25.54 -14.32 -12.97
C GLU A 176 -26.71 -15.20 -12.46
N GLY A 177 -27.89 -14.98 -13.02
CA GLY A 177 -29.11 -15.73 -12.65
C GLY A 177 -29.72 -15.34 -11.30
N SER A 178 -29.06 -14.54 -10.45
CA SER A 178 -29.63 -14.04 -9.19
C SER A 178 -30.82 -13.09 -9.44
N ALA A 179 -31.70 -12.96 -8.46
CA ALA A 179 -32.88 -12.07 -8.57
C ALA A 179 -32.44 -10.61 -8.73
N GLU A 180 -31.39 -10.21 -8.03
CA GLU A 180 -30.82 -8.86 -8.05
C GLU A 180 -30.17 -8.54 -9.40
N ALA A 181 -29.37 -9.46 -9.95
CA ALA A 181 -28.78 -9.29 -11.29
C ALA A 181 -29.86 -9.14 -12.35
N LYS A 182 -30.90 -10.00 -12.34
CA LYS A 182 -32.06 -9.89 -13.25
C LYS A 182 -32.78 -8.55 -13.10
N LYS A 183 -33.01 -8.11 -11.87
CA LYS A 183 -33.67 -6.82 -11.57
C LYS A 183 -32.85 -5.64 -12.10
N LEU A 184 -31.53 -5.66 -11.90
CA LEU A 184 -30.65 -4.59 -12.37
C LEU A 184 -30.58 -4.58 -13.91
N ILE A 185 -30.41 -5.74 -14.53
CA ILE A 185 -30.39 -5.88 -16.01
C ILE A 185 -31.71 -5.37 -16.61
N HIS A 186 -32.86 -5.76 -16.02
CA HIS A 186 -34.17 -5.27 -16.44
C HIS A 186 -34.26 -3.75 -16.35
N PHE A 187 -33.81 -3.14 -15.23
CA PHE A 187 -33.78 -1.69 -15.05
C PHE A 187 -32.89 -1.02 -16.12
N LEU A 188 -31.68 -1.51 -16.34
CA LEU A 188 -30.77 -0.97 -17.33
C LEU A 188 -31.38 -1.02 -18.75
N GLN A 189 -32.03 -2.14 -19.11
CA GLN A 189 -32.62 -2.31 -20.43
C GLN A 189 -33.90 -1.52 -20.63
N ASN A 190 -34.78 -1.54 -19.63
CA ASN A 190 -36.14 -0.99 -19.79
C ASN A 190 -36.29 0.47 -19.36
N GLU A 191 -35.57 0.91 -18.31
CA GLU A 191 -35.61 2.30 -17.87
C GLU A 191 -34.49 3.14 -18.55
N LEU A 192 -33.26 2.65 -18.54
CA LEU A 192 -32.12 3.39 -19.10
C LEU A 192 -31.87 3.07 -20.58
N LYS A 193 -32.68 2.20 -21.22
CA LYS A 193 -32.62 1.85 -22.64
C LYS A 193 -31.27 1.29 -23.09
N VAL A 194 -30.52 0.63 -22.20
CA VAL A 194 -29.24 0.00 -22.50
C VAL A 194 -29.47 -1.25 -23.36
N LYS A 195 -28.92 -1.26 -24.59
CA LYS A 195 -29.03 -2.39 -25.54
C LYS A 195 -27.77 -3.22 -25.65
N LYS A 196 -26.76 -2.95 -24.83
CA LYS A 196 -25.40 -3.50 -24.97
C LYS A 196 -25.14 -4.74 -24.12
N ILE A 197 -26.05 -5.15 -23.24
CA ILE A 197 -25.92 -6.39 -22.48
C ILE A 197 -26.29 -7.54 -23.44
N ARG A 198 -25.27 -8.22 -23.93
CA ARG A 198 -25.41 -9.21 -25.03
C ARG A 198 -26.12 -10.49 -24.59
N PHE A 199 -25.86 -10.92 -23.36
CA PHE A 199 -26.40 -12.17 -22.80
C PHE A 199 -27.04 -11.90 -21.43
N PRO A 200 -28.24 -11.27 -21.38
CA PRO A 200 -28.85 -10.81 -20.14
C PRO A 200 -29.15 -11.92 -19.13
N GLU A 201 -29.50 -13.13 -19.62
CA GLU A 201 -29.88 -14.25 -18.76
C GLU A 201 -28.68 -14.93 -18.06
N SER A 202 -27.47 -14.75 -18.59
CA SER A 202 -26.24 -15.38 -18.10
C SER A 202 -25.11 -14.38 -17.80
N SER A 203 -25.47 -13.11 -17.60
CA SER A 203 -24.48 -12.09 -17.24
C SER A 203 -24.48 -11.83 -15.74
N GLY A 204 -23.30 -11.91 -15.10
CA GLY A 204 -23.06 -11.21 -13.85
C GLY A 204 -22.93 -9.70 -14.09
N ILE A 205 -23.29 -8.88 -13.12
CA ILE A 205 -23.25 -7.42 -13.22
C ILE A 205 -22.48 -6.83 -12.06
N GLY A 206 -21.52 -5.94 -12.37
CA GLY A 206 -20.79 -5.14 -11.39
C GLY A 206 -20.89 -3.65 -11.68
N VAL A 207 -20.75 -2.84 -10.63
CA VAL A 207 -20.77 -1.38 -10.69
C VAL A 207 -19.40 -0.84 -10.29
N LYS A 208 -18.90 0.09 -11.11
CA LYS A 208 -17.60 0.76 -10.89
C LYS A 208 -17.84 2.23 -10.50
N PRO A 209 -17.97 2.55 -9.21
CA PRO A 209 -18.07 3.93 -8.76
C PRO A 209 -16.69 4.60 -8.76
N ILE A 210 -16.60 5.81 -9.33
CA ILE A 210 -15.45 6.72 -9.23
C ILE A 210 -16.04 8.09 -8.92
N SER A 211 -15.70 8.67 -7.76
CA SER A 211 -16.21 9.96 -7.34
C SER A 211 -15.19 11.08 -7.58
N LYS A 212 -15.71 12.31 -7.62
CA LYS A 212 -14.90 13.51 -7.69
C LYS A 212 -14.11 13.70 -6.40
N GLU A 213 -14.74 13.50 -5.26
CA GLU A 213 -14.16 13.65 -3.93
C GLU A 213 -13.03 12.64 -3.70
N GLY A 214 -13.25 11.36 -4.02
CA GLY A 214 -12.23 10.31 -3.95
C GLY A 214 -11.04 10.60 -4.86
N THR A 215 -11.31 11.07 -6.08
CA THR A 215 -10.25 11.49 -7.03
C THR A 215 -9.45 12.67 -6.50
N GLU A 216 -10.14 13.74 -6.07
CA GLU A 216 -9.47 14.98 -5.66
C GLU A 216 -8.57 14.76 -4.44
N ARG A 217 -9.03 14.01 -3.43
CA ARG A 217 -8.22 13.72 -2.23
C ARG A 217 -6.97 12.89 -2.55
N LEU A 218 -7.08 11.90 -3.44
CA LEU A 218 -5.92 11.10 -3.88
C LEU A 218 -4.93 11.93 -4.69
N VAL A 219 -5.39 12.64 -5.71
CA VAL A 219 -4.54 13.44 -6.61
C VAL A 219 -3.85 14.56 -5.83
N ARG A 220 -4.52 15.18 -4.87
CA ARG A 220 -3.91 16.17 -3.96
C ARG A 220 -2.71 15.57 -3.24
N LYS A 221 -2.86 14.39 -2.62
CA LYS A 221 -1.74 13.71 -1.95
C LYS A 221 -0.59 13.35 -2.88
N ALA A 222 -0.89 12.95 -4.12
CA ALA A 222 0.14 12.67 -5.11
C ALA A 222 0.93 13.92 -5.53
N ILE A 223 0.26 15.07 -5.70
CA ILE A 223 0.92 16.33 -6.02
C ILE A 223 1.70 16.86 -4.82
N GLU A 224 1.13 16.85 -3.61
CA GLU A 224 1.82 17.19 -2.36
C GLU A 224 3.10 16.37 -2.20
N TYR A 225 3.02 15.06 -2.42
CA TYR A 225 4.19 14.18 -2.36
C TYR A 225 5.26 14.56 -3.39
N ALA A 226 4.85 14.88 -4.62
CA ALA A 226 5.80 15.32 -5.66
C ALA A 226 6.52 16.63 -5.27
N ILE A 227 5.80 17.58 -4.66
CA ILE A 227 6.36 18.82 -4.12
C ILE A 227 7.32 18.53 -2.98
N ASP A 228 6.91 17.73 -2.01
CA ASP A 228 7.67 17.45 -0.79
C ASP A 228 8.97 16.68 -1.06
N ASN A 229 8.95 15.80 -2.05
CA ASN A 229 10.08 14.95 -2.42
C ASN A 229 10.79 15.38 -3.70
N ASP A 230 10.51 16.60 -4.20
CA ASP A 230 11.12 17.18 -5.40
C ASP A 230 11.07 16.27 -6.63
N LYS A 231 9.93 15.55 -6.80
CA LYS A 231 9.74 14.63 -7.92
C LYS A 231 9.34 15.38 -9.19
N PRO A 232 9.90 15.04 -10.36
CA PRO A 232 9.74 15.84 -11.60
C PRO A 232 8.37 15.69 -12.27
N SER A 233 7.57 14.68 -11.95
CA SER A 233 6.28 14.48 -12.59
C SER A 233 5.23 13.78 -11.74
N VAL A 234 3.95 14.07 -12.04
CA VAL A 234 2.78 13.28 -11.61
C VAL A 234 2.06 12.81 -12.87
N THR A 235 1.86 11.50 -13.01
CA THR A 235 1.19 10.90 -14.18
C THR A 235 -0.13 10.26 -13.75
N PHE A 236 -1.24 10.72 -14.33
CA PHE A 236 -2.55 10.09 -14.17
C PHE A 236 -2.66 8.90 -15.11
N VAL A 237 -2.78 7.69 -14.58
CA VAL A 237 -2.93 6.49 -15.41
C VAL A 237 -4.38 6.04 -15.40
N HIS A 238 -4.98 5.90 -16.59
CA HIS A 238 -6.41 5.66 -16.76
C HIS A 238 -6.74 4.98 -18.09
N LYS A 239 -7.95 4.45 -18.22
CA LYS A 239 -8.55 3.96 -19.48
C LYS A 239 -9.75 4.85 -19.92
N GLY A 240 -9.60 6.15 -19.80
CA GLY A 240 -10.66 7.14 -20.01
C GLY A 240 -11.19 7.26 -21.44
N ASN A 241 -10.46 6.75 -22.45
CA ASN A 241 -10.94 6.64 -23.83
C ASN A 241 -12.09 5.61 -23.96
N ILE A 242 -12.18 4.64 -23.05
CA ILE A 242 -13.26 3.63 -22.98
C ILE A 242 -14.25 3.99 -21.86
N MET A 243 -13.77 4.23 -20.65
CA MET A 243 -14.59 4.53 -19.46
C MET A 243 -14.64 6.05 -19.22
N LYS A 244 -15.41 6.74 -20.07
CA LYS A 244 -15.39 8.22 -20.19
C LYS A 244 -15.86 8.95 -18.92
N TYR A 245 -16.80 8.36 -18.17
CA TYR A 245 -17.49 9.00 -17.03
C TYR A 245 -16.98 8.49 -15.67
N THR A 246 -16.06 7.55 -15.67
CA THR A 246 -15.35 7.06 -14.50
C THR A 246 -13.86 7.40 -14.64
N GLU A 247 -13.07 6.62 -15.33
CA GLU A 247 -11.62 6.84 -15.48
C GLU A 247 -11.27 8.12 -16.26
N GLY A 248 -12.07 8.44 -17.29
CA GLY A 248 -11.91 9.73 -17.99
C GLY A 248 -12.30 10.94 -17.15
N ALA A 249 -13.26 10.76 -16.23
CA ALA A 249 -13.61 11.77 -15.25
C ALA A 249 -12.50 11.95 -14.20
N PHE A 250 -11.91 10.87 -13.70
CA PHE A 250 -10.73 10.91 -12.83
C PHE A 250 -9.63 11.82 -13.39
N MET A 251 -9.23 11.60 -14.65
CA MET A 251 -8.23 12.42 -15.33
C MET A 251 -8.64 13.91 -15.35
N LYS A 252 -9.89 14.21 -15.75
CA LYS A 252 -10.39 15.59 -15.84
C LYS A 252 -10.43 16.29 -14.50
N TRP A 253 -10.90 15.61 -13.45
CA TRP A 253 -10.93 16.16 -12.09
C TRP A 253 -9.52 16.36 -11.53
N GLY A 254 -8.58 15.46 -11.85
CA GLY A 254 -7.18 15.60 -11.48
C GLY A 254 -6.55 16.86 -12.05
N TYR A 255 -6.74 17.14 -13.35
CA TYR A 255 -6.26 18.37 -13.97
C TYR A 255 -6.95 19.62 -13.40
N ALA A 256 -8.25 19.58 -13.21
CA ALA A 256 -9.00 20.69 -12.61
C ALA A 256 -8.49 21.03 -11.20
N LEU A 257 -8.22 20.00 -10.37
CA LEU A 257 -7.63 20.17 -9.06
C LEU A 257 -6.24 20.81 -9.14
N ALA A 258 -5.37 20.30 -9.99
CA ALA A 258 -4.01 20.80 -10.17
C ALA A 258 -3.99 22.30 -10.54
N GLN A 259 -4.86 22.71 -11.45
CA GLN A 259 -5.01 24.11 -11.84
C GLN A 259 -5.58 24.97 -10.71
N LYS A 260 -6.61 24.49 -10.03
CA LYS A 260 -7.34 25.25 -8.99
C LYS A 260 -6.56 25.41 -7.69
N GLU A 261 -5.95 24.31 -7.18
CA GLU A 261 -5.33 24.29 -5.85
C GLU A 261 -3.82 24.52 -5.89
N PHE A 262 -3.15 24.13 -6.99
CA PHE A 262 -1.70 24.22 -7.12
C PHE A 262 -1.25 25.24 -8.17
N ASN A 263 -2.18 26.01 -8.75
CA ASN A 263 -1.92 27.01 -9.80
C ASN A 263 -1.15 26.46 -11.00
N ALA A 264 -1.35 25.17 -11.34
CA ALA A 264 -0.71 24.55 -12.49
C ALA A 264 -1.15 25.23 -13.80
N GLN A 265 -0.20 25.50 -14.69
CA GLN A 265 -0.43 26.16 -15.97
C GLN A 265 -0.47 25.14 -17.10
N VAL A 266 -1.45 25.27 -18.00
CA VAL A 266 -1.59 24.39 -19.18
C VAL A 266 -0.37 24.55 -20.08
N ILE A 267 0.20 23.44 -20.51
CA ILE A 267 1.32 23.37 -21.47
C ILE A 267 0.90 22.63 -22.74
N ASP A 268 1.59 22.83 -23.83
CA ASP A 268 1.43 22.14 -25.11
C ASP A 268 -0.03 22.06 -25.63
N LYS A 269 -0.82 23.12 -25.40
CA LYS A 269 -2.25 23.20 -25.72
C LYS A 269 -3.15 22.22 -24.93
N GLY A 270 -2.65 21.65 -23.83
CA GLY A 270 -3.39 20.79 -22.90
C GLY A 270 -3.62 19.36 -23.39
N PRO A 271 -4.11 18.46 -22.53
CA PRO A 271 -4.54 18.73 -21.16
C PRO A 271 -3.40 18.83 -20.14
N TRP A 272 -2.17 18.48 -20.50
CA TRP A 272 -1.01 18.53 -19.64
C TRP A 272 -0.80 19.92 -19.03
N CYS A 273 -0.32 19.95 -17.81
CA CYS A 273 0.01 21.18 -17.12
C CYS A 273 1.29 21.05 -16.31
N SER A 274 1.87 22.17 -15.92
CA SER A 274 3.03 22.21 -15.06
C SER A 274 2.83 23.18 -13.91
N LEU A 275 3.53 22.93 -12.81
CA LEU A 275 3.66 23.86 -11.69
C LEU A 275 5.12 24.00 -11.28
N LYS A 276 5.46 25.13 -10.66
CA LYS A 276 6.77 25.30 -10.02
C LYS A 276 6.69 24.79 -8.57
N ASN A 277 7.60 23.89 -8.21
CA ASN A 277 7.72 23.45 -6.82
C ASN A 277 8.00 24.67 -5.92
N PRO A 278 7.12 25.00 -4.97
CA PRO A 278 7.27 26.18 -4.11
C PRO A 278 8.49 26.12 -3.19
N LYS A 279 9.06 24.92 -2.98
CA LYS A 279 10.22 24.68 -2.10
C LYS A 279 11.56 24.81 -2.86
N THR A 280 11.61 24.35 -4.12
CA THR A 280 12.86 24.22 -4.87
C THR A 280 12.89 25.07 -6.14
N GLY A 281 11.74 25.58 -6.60
CA GLY A 281 11.60 26.31 -7.86
C GLY A 281 11.64 25.45 -9.12
N LYS A 282 11.88 24.12 -9.00
CA LYS A 282 11.91 23.22 -10.14
C LYS A 282 10.51 23.00 -10.70
N GLU A 283 10.44 22.65 -11.98
CA GLU A 283 9.19 22.34 -12.64
C GLU A 283 8.73 20.91 -12.31
N ILE A 284 7.43 20.75 -12.06
CA ILE A 284 6.75 19.47 -11.92
C ILE A 284 5.71 19.37 -13.04
N ILE A 285 5.86 18.37 -13.89
CA ILE A 285 4.95 18.11 -15.01
C ILE A 285 3.80 17.22 -14.53
N ILE A 286 2.56 17.66 -14.75
CA ILE A 286 1.37 16.86 -14.52
C ILE A 286 0.85 16.43 -15.89
N LYS A 287 0.84 15.11 -16.11
CA LYS A 287 0.49 14.49 -17.39
C LYS A 287 -0.42 13.28 -17.18
N ASP A 288 -0.95 12.73 -18.26
CA ASP A 288 -1.74 11.49 -18.23
C ASP A 288 -1.21 10.46 -19.23
N MET A 289 -1.58 9.21 -18.99
CA MET A 289 -1.28 8.09 -19.87
C MET A 289 -2.41 7.06 -19.83
N ILE A 290 -2.77 6.55 -21.00
CA ILE A 290 -3.69 5.42 -21.12
C ILE A 290 -3.01 4.16 -20.56
N ALA A 291 -3.71 3.39 -19.71
CA ALA A 291 -3.14 2.32 -18.91
C ALA A 291 -2.36 1.26 -19.69
N ASP A 292 -2.86 0.81 -20.82
CA ASP A 292 -2.15 -0.18 -21.67
C ASP A 292 -0.89 0.42 -22.30
N ALA A 293 -0.90 1.69 -22.69
CA ALA A 293 0.30 2.38 -23.15
C ALA A 293 1.31 2.57 -21.99
N PHE A 294 0.83 2.90 -20.79
CA PHE A 294 1.68 3.05 -19.61
C PHE A 294 2.45 1.76 -19.29
N LEU A 295 1.79 0.59 -19.33
CA LEU A 295 2.44 -0.71 -19.12
C LEU A 295 3.58 -1.00 -20.11
N GLN A 296 3.53 -0.45 -21.33
CA GLN A 296 4.65 -0.51 -22.27
C GLN A 296 5.74 0.51 -21.89
N GLN A 297 5.34 1.73 -21.58
CA GLN A 297 6.28 2.83 -21.33
C GLN A 297 7.17 2.62 -20.12
N ILE A 298 6.66 2.04 -19.05
CA ILE A 298 7.47 1.72 -17.87
C ILE A 298 8.61 0.74 -18.16
N LEU A 299 8.45 -0.13 -19.17
CA LEU A 299 9.51 -1.03 -19.65
C LEU A 299 10.51 -0.34 -20.58
N LEU A 300 10.04 0.57 -21.43
CA LEU A 300 10.84 1.20 -22.48
C LEU A 300 11.53 2.49 -22.00
N ARG A 301 10.89 3.26 -21.14
CA ARG A 301 11.32 4.59 -20.71
C ARG A 301 10.95 4.86 -19.23
N PRO A 302 11.39 4.01 -18.28
CA PRO A 302 10.98 4.15 -16.87
C PRO A 302 11.34 5.49 -16.25
N SER A 303 12.44 6.11 -16.65
CA SER A 303 12.90 7.40 -16.12
C SER A 303 11.99 8.61 -16.45
N GLU A 304 11.02 8.45 -17.36
CA GLU A 304 10.05 9.50 -17.66
C GLU A 304 8.92 9.60 -16.62
N TYR A 305 8.83 8.66 -15.68
CA TYR A 305 7.76 8.55 -14.70
C TYR A 305 8.29 8.58 -13.28
N SER A 306 7.63 9.33 -12.40
CA SER A 306 8.05 9.40 -10.99
C SER A 306 6.90 9.18 -10.02
N VAL A 307 5.87 10.03 -9.98
CA VAL A 307 4.67 9.82 -9.17
C VAL A 307 3.52 9.41 -10.08
N ILE A 308 2.85 8.33 -9.74
CA ILE A 308 1.72 7.77 -10.49
C ILE A 308 0.46 7.90 -9.64
N ALA A 309 -0.58 8.55 -10.14
CA ALA A 309 -1.88 8.60 -9.50
C ALA A 309 -2.91 7.86 -10.35
N THR A 310 -3.64 6.92 -9.75
CA THR A 310 -4.55 6.05 -10.50
C THR A 310 -5.65 5.46 -9.60
N MET A 311 -6.71 4.95 -10.25
CA MET A 311 -7.81 4.24 -9.59
C MET A 311 -7.34 2.90 -8.99
N ASN A 312 -8.21 2.31 -8.19
CA ASN A 312 -7.90 1.15 -7.36
C ASN A 312 -7.42 -0.06 -8.17
N LEU A 313 -8.16 -0.52 -9.16
CA LEU A 313 -7.79 -1.69 -9.97
C LEU A 313 -6.51 -1.47 -10.77
N ASN A 314 -6.42 -0.34 -11.48
CA ASN A 314 -5.23 -0.02 -12.26
C ASN A 314 -3.99 0.05 -11.36
N GLY A 315 -4.13 0.64 -10.17
CA GLY A 315 -3.04 0.74 -9.19
C GLY A 315 -2.57 -0.63 -8.68
N ASP A 316 -3.49 -1.58 -8.53
CA ASP A 316 -3.16 -2.97 -8.17
C ASP A 316 -2.28 -3.62 -9.22
N TYR A 317 -2.73 -3.63 -10.47
CA TYR A 317 -1.98 -4.23 -11.57
C TYR A 317 -0.62 -3.56 -11.81
N ILE A 318 -0.61 -2.23 -11.80
CA ILE A 318 0.61 -1.44 -12.08
C ILE A 318 1.67 -1.66 -11.00
N SER A 319 1.28 -1.68 -9.73
CA SER A 319 2.23 -1.86 -8.64
C SER A 319 2.92 -3.21 -8.67
N ASP A 320 2.21 -4.29 -9.01
CA ASP A 320 2.79 -5.62 -9.12
C ASP A 320 3.67 -5.76 -10.37
N ALA A 321 3.27 -5.16 -11.50
CA ALA A 321 4.10 -5.10 -12.70
C ALA A 321 5.42 -4.35 -12.45
N LEU A 322 5.36 -3.21 -11.75
CA LEU A 322 6.56 -2.45 -11.38
C LEU A 322 7.42 -3.19 -10.35
N ALA A 323 6.82 -3.85 -9.36
CA ALA A 323 7.55 -4.67 -8.41
C ALA A 323 8.37 -5.77 -9.10
N ALA A 324 7.81 -6.42 -10.13
CA ALA A 324 8.52 -7.43 -10.92
C ALA A 324 9.77 -6.85 -11.61
N MET A 325 9.75 -5.58 -12.00
CA MET A 325 10.91 -4.92 -12.64
C MET A 325 12.09 -4.70 -11.70
N VAL A 326 11.87 -4.68 -10.40
CA VAL A 326 12.91 -4.39 -9.39
C VAL A 326 13.24 -5.57 -8.48
N GLY A 327 12.73 -6.77 -8.77
CA GLY A 327 13.07 -8.00 -8.03
C GLY A 327 11.88 -8.76 -7.48
N GLY A 328 10.65 -8.26 -7.66
CA GLY A 328 9.41 -8.93 -7.29
C GLY A 328 8.78 -8.42 -6.00
N ILE A 329 7.61 -8.96 -5.70
CA ILE A 329 6.77 -8.52 -4.56
C ILE A 329 7.41 -8.77 -3.19
N GLY A 330 8.41 -9.64 -3.09
CA GLY A 330 9.14 -9.92 -1.84
C GLY A 330 9.92 -8.73 -1.28
N ILE A 331 10.16 -7.69 -2.10
CA ILE A 331 10.78 -6.42 -1.69
C ILE A 331 9.93 -5.20 -2.04
N ALA A 332 8.66 -5.37 -2.34
CA ALA A 332 7.74 -4.27 -2.65
C ALA A 332 7.05 -3.78 -1.37
N PRO A 333 7.35 -2.56 -0.87
CA PRO A 333 6.70 -2.02 0.31
C PRO A 333 5.35 -1.37 0.00
N GLY A 334 4.54 -1.17 1.04
CA GLY A 334 3.29 -0.46 0.93
C GLY A 334 2.82 0.20 2.21
N ALA A 335 1.96 1.20 2.03
CA ALA A 335 1.24 1.86 3.11
C ALA A 335 -0.18 2.20 2.68
N ASN A 336 -1.11 2.19 3.63
CA ASN A 336 -2.46 2.70 3.47
C ASN A 336 -2.63 3.89 4.39
N LEU A 337 -2.98 5.04 3.84
CA LEU A 337 -2.94 6.32 4.53
C LEU A 337 -4.27 7.06 4.41
N ASN A 338 -4.58 7.83 5.43
CA ASN A 338 -5.50 8.96 5.35
C ASN A 338 -4.80 10.21 5.92
N ASP A 339 -5.53 11.27 6.24
CA ASP A 339 -4.93 12.51 6.76
C ASP A 339 -4.33 12.37 8.16
N THR A 340 -4.67 11.31 8.89
CA THR A 340 -4.31 11.16 10.32
C THR A 340 -3.71 9.81 10.69
N VAL A 341 -3.95 8.78 9.88
CA VAL A 341 -3.57 7.40 10.17
C VAL A 341 -2.71 6.83 9.05
N GLY A 342 -1.63 6.16 9.41
CA GLY A 342 -0.80 5.36 8.51
C GLY A 342 -0.74 3.90 8.95
N MET A 343 -1.17 2.99 8.07
CA MET A 343 -1.03 1.55 8.24
C MET A 343 -0.08 1.02 7.15
N PHE A 344 1.12 0.64 7.55
CA PHE A 344 2.16 0.10 6.67
C PHE A 344 1.98 -1.41 6.51
N GLU A 345 2.27 -1.96 5.32
CA GLU A 345 1.99 -3.37 5.07
C GLU A 345 2.94 -4.02 4.05
N ALA A 346 3.23 -5.31 4.23
CA ALA A 346 3.74 -6.13 3.15
C ALA A 346 2.68 -6.24 2.04
N THR A 347 3.09 -6.09 0.77
CA THR A 347 2.16 -6.04 -0.36
C THR A 347 1.80 -7.41 -0.93
N HIS A 348 2.55 -8.46 -0.57
CA HIS A 348 2.30 -9.84 -0.99
C HIS A 348 1.25 -10.54 -0.12
N GLY A 349 0.77 -11.70 -0.60
CA GLY A 349 -0.18 -12.56 0.13
C GLY A 349 0.49 -13.41 1.23
N THR A 350 -0.31 -14.29 1.83
CA THR A 350 0.05 -15.12 3.00
C THR A 350 0.92 -16.34 2.67
N ALA A 351 1.00 -16.74 1.41
CA ALA A 351 1.80 -17.88 0.92
C ALA A 351 1.80 -19.11 1.87
N PRO A 352 0.64 -19.70 2.19
CA PRO A 352 0.50 -20.65 3.30
C PRO A 352 1.39 -21.90 3.16
N LYS A 353 1.81 -22.25 1.96
CA LYS A 353 2.75 -23.36 1.70
C LYS A 353 4.14 -23.16 2.29
N TYR A 354 4.50 -21.92 2.59
CA TYR A 354 5.82 -21.53 3.13
C TYR A 354 5.76 -21.12 4.60
N ALA A 355 4.57 -21.08 5.21
CA ALA A 355 4.38 -20.66 6.59
C ALA A 355 5.19 -21.54 7.57
N GLY A 356 5.94 -20.92 8.48
CA GLY A 356 6.77 -21.58 9.47
C GLY A 356 8.02 -22.27 8.91
N LEU A 357 8.35 -22.10 7.63
CA LEU A 357 9.57 -22.71 7.03
C LEU A 357 10.79 -21.82 7.14
N ASP A 358 10.66 -20.62 7.64
CA ASP A 358 11.76 -19.62 7.74
C ASP A 358 12.48 -19.40 6.39
N LYS A 359 11.73 -19.39 5.27
CA LYS A 359 12.31 -19.44 3.92
C LYS A 359 12.10 -18.18 3.09
N VAL A 360 10.99 -17.47 3.33
CA VAL A 360 10.55 -16.37 2.47
C VAL A 360 11.37 -15.09 2.67
N ASN A 361 11.33 -14.20 1.68
CA ASN A 361 12.00 -12.91 1.74
C ASN A 361 11.20 -11.93 2.65
N PRO A 362 11.77 -11.41 3.75
CA PRO A 362 11.11 -10.43 4.61
C PRO A 362 11.22 -8.98 4.10
N GLY A 363 11.82 -8.77 2.94
CA GLY A 363 12.16 -7.44 2.41
C GLY A 363 10.98 -6.51 2.27
N SER A 364 9.82 -7.01 1.82
CA SER A 364 8.61 -6.21 1.66
C SER A 364 8.15 -5.56 2.97
N ILE A 365 8.01 -6.33 4.04
CA ILE A 365 7.58 -5.78 5.35
C ILE A 365 8.69 -4.93 6.00
N ILE A 366 9.96 -5.27 5.79
CA ILE A 366 11.10 -4.47 6.28
C ILE A 366 11.13 -3.10 5.61
N LEU A 367 10.95 -3.03 4.29
CA LEU A 367 10.88 -1.77 3.55
C LEU A 367 9.58 -1.01 3.85
N SER A 368 8.49 -1.69 4.17
CA SER A 368 7.28 -1.04 4.67
C SER A 368 7.52 -0.40 6.06
N ALA A 369 8.29 -1.05 6.92
CA ALA A 369 8.73 -0.48 8.19
C ALA A 369 9.73 0.69 7.99
N GLU A 370 10.56 0.65 6.95
CA GLU A 370 11.39 1.80 6.54
C GLU A 370 10.52 3.01 6.21
N MET A 371 9.45 2.81 5.39
CA MET A 371 8.48 3.87 5.11
C MET A 371 7.81 4.38 6.38
N MET A 372 7.45 3.50 7.31
CA MET A 372 6.87 3.85 8.61
C MET A 372 7.82 4.74 9.43
N LEU A 373 9.10 4.38 9.52
CA LEU A 373 10.09 5.18 10.23
C LEU A 373 10.25 6.56 9.59
N ARG A 374 10.31 6.64 8.28
CA ARG A 374 10.38 7.90 7.52
C ARG A 374 9.12 8.76 7.74
N HIS A 375 7.94 8.15 7.75
CA HIS A 375 6.68 8.83 8.08
C HIS A 375 6.66 9.40 9.50
N MET A 376 7.28 8.70 10.45
CA MET A 376 7.48 9.18 11.83
C MET A 376 8.59 10.23 11.97
N GLY A 377 9.32 10.57 10.91
CA GLY A 377 10.46 11.48 10.97
C GLY A 377 11.73 10.85 11.56
N TRP A 378 11.81 9.51 11.59
CA TRP A 378 12.99 8.79 12.06
C TRP A 378 13.89 8.39 10.88
N VAL A 379 14.35 9.41 10.15
CA VAL A 379 15.00 9.29 8.84
C VAL A 379 16.33 8.54 8.93
N GLU A 380 17.11 8.76 9.99
CA GLU A 380 18.41 8.11 10.15
C GLU A 380 18.29 6.58 10.28
N ALA A 381 17.28 6.11 11.01
CA ALA A 381 17.00 4.67 11.12
C ALA A 381 16.48 4.09 9.79
N ALA A 382 15.63 4.83 9.08
CA ALA A 382 15.16 4.45 7.76
C ALA A 382 16.30 4.34 6.74
N ASP A 383 17.23 5.30 6.71
CA ASP A 383 18.38 5.28 5.82
C ASP A 383 19.35 4.11 6.11
N LEU A 384 19.50 3.72 7.38
CA LEU A 384 20.25 2.52 7.75
C LEU A 384 19.62 1.25 7.18
N ILE A 385 18.29 1.13 7.20
CA ILE A 385 17.58 -0.04 6.62
C ILE A 385 17.80 -0.11 5.12
N VAL A 386 17.68 1.00 4.39
CA VAL A 386 17.93 1.04 2.94
C VAL A 386 19.36 0.62 2.63
N SER A 387 20.34 1.24 3.28
CA SER A 387 21.76 0.91 3.09
C SER A 387 22.07 -0.56 3.42
N ALA A 388 21.49 -1.10 4.48
CA ALA A 388 21.65 -2.49 4.88
C ALA A 388 21.04 -3.46 3.87
N MET A 389 19.86 -3.14 3.30
CA MET A 389 19.22 -3.92 2.24
C MET A 389 20.12 -3.99 1.00
N GLU A 390 20.61 -2.86 0.51
CA GLU A 390 21.49 -2.78 -0.66
C GLU A 390 22.78 -3.59 -0.45
N LYS A 391 23.41 -3.46 0.72
CA LYS A 391 24.63 -4.22 1.06
C LYS A 391 24.38 -5.73 1.22
N ALA A 392 23.25 -6.11 1.85
CA ALA A 392 22.87 -7.51 2.00
C ALA A 392 22.69 -8.19 0.63
N ILE A 393 21.94 -7.56 -0.28
CA ILE A 393 21.76 -8.06 -1.65
C ILE A 393 23.12 -8.13 -2.39
N LYS A 394 23.92 -7.08 -2.29
CA LYS A 394 25.27 -7.04 -2.91
C LYS A 394 26.19 -8.13 -2.37
N SER A 395 26.07 -8.53 -1.11
CA SER A 395 26.86 -9.62 -0.51
C SER A 395 26.48 -11.00 -1.04
N LYS A 396 25.39 -11.09 -1.82
CA LYS A 396 24.82 -12.34 -2.35
C LYS A 396 24.40 -13.36 -1.28
N LYS A 397 24.21 -12.93 -0.03
CA LYS A 397 23.57 -13.73 1.03
C LYS A 397 22.10 -13.34 1.07
N VAL A 398 21.28 -14.04 0.31
CA VAL A 398 19.89 -13.66 0.00
C VAL A 398 18.94 -14.84 0.14
N THR A 399 17.65 -14.57 0.26
CA THR A 399 16.63 -15.60 0.34
C THR A 399 16.46 -16.35 -1.00
N TYR A 400 15.77 -17.49 -0.97
CA TYR A 400 15.63 -18.42 -2.09
C TYR A 400 15.16 -17.78 -3.40
N ASP A 401 14.30 -16.77 -3.31
CA ASP A 401 13.71 -16.06 -4.46
C ASP A 401 14.79 -15.32 -5.27
N PHE A 402 15.76 -14.71 -4.60
CA PHE A 402 16.90 -14.07 -5.24
C PHE A 402 18.03 -15.04 -5.52
N ALA A 403 18.33 -15.98 -4.60
CA ALA A 403 19.44 -16.90 -4.74
C ALA A 403 19.36 -17.72 -6.04
N ARG A 404 18.18 -18.17 -6.44
CA ARG A 404 17.95 -18.90 -7.70
C ARG A 404 18.16 -18.07 -8.98
N LEU A 405 18.27 -16.74 -8.86
CA LEU A 405 18.42 -15.80 -9.98
C LEU A 405 19.76 -15.07 -9.99
N MET A 406 20.64 -15.34 -9.01
CA MET A 406 21.93 -14.69 -8.85
C MET A 406 23.07 -15.69 -8.85
N ASP A 407 23.92 -15.64 -9.85
CA ASP A 407 25.11 -16.52 -9.92
C ASP A 407 26.01 -16.35 -8.70
N GLY A 408 26.36 -17.47 -8.06
CA GLY A 408 27.23 -17.50 -6.88
C GLY A 408 26.56 -16.95 -5.60
N ALA A 409 25.23 -16.84 -5.56
CA ALA A 409 24.53 -16.47 -4.35
C ALA A 409 24.49 -17.62 -3.33
N LYS A 410 24.57 -17.26 -2.07
CA LYS A 410 24.30 -18.16 -0.93
C LYS A 410 22.87 -17.95 -0.46
N GLU A 411 22.04 -19.01 -0.59
CA GLU A 411 20.69 -19.01 -0.01
C GLU A 411 20.78 -18.96 1.51
N VAL A 412 20.03 -18.05 2.11
CA VAL A 412 19.87 -17.91 3.55
C VAL A 412 18.39 -17.93 3.93
N LYS A 413 18.07 -18.27 5.17
CA LYS A 413 16.71 -18.26 5.72
C LYS A 413 16.16 -16.84 5.89
N CYS A 414 14.86 -16.69 6.10
CA CYS A 414 14.23 -15.41 6.41
C CYS A 414 14.86 -14.71 7.63
N SER A 415 15.01 -15.44 8.73
CA SER A 415 15.62 -14.94 9.97
C SER A 415 17.13 -14.64 9.81
N GLU A 416 17.85 -15.42 8.98
CA GLU A 416 19.25 -15.19 8.67
C GLU A 416 19.44 -13.95 7.79
N PHE A 417 18.53 -13.71 6.82
CA PHE A 417 18.57 -12.50 5.99
C PHE A 417 18.42 -11.23 6.84
N ALA A 418 17.51 -11.24 7.82
CA ALA A 418 17.42 -10.16 8.80
C ALA A 418 18.73 -9.93 9.55
N SER A 419 19.43 -11.02 9.93
CA SER A 419 20.74 -10.93 10.60
C SER A 419 21.82 -10.36 9.66
N VAL A 420 21.84 -10.79 8.39
CA VAL A 420 22.74 -10.23 7.36
C VAL A 420 22.50 -8.72 7.19
N MET A 421 21.25 -8.28 7.18
CA MET A 421 20.96 -6.85 7.13
C MET A 421 21.51 -6.10 8.34
N ILE A 422 21.31 -6.63 9.55
CA ILE A 422 21.79 -6.01 10.80
C ILE A 422 23.32 -5.91 10.83
N GLU A 423 24.02 -6.92 10.36
CA GLU A 423 25.48 -6.92 10.24
C GLU A 423 25.99 -5.84 9.27
N ASN A 424 25.17 -5.44 8.31
CA ASN A 424 25.48 -4.46 7.27
C ASN A 424 24.99 -3.01 7.55
N MET A 425 24.41 -2.76 8.71
CA MET A 425 23.98 -1.41 9.15
C MET A 425 25.14 -0.47 9.48
#